data_8db4e4a43bbf393318bef6bd30733358
#
_entry.id   8db4e4a43bbf393318bef6bd30733358
#
_cell.length_a   1.000
_cell.length_b   1.000
_cell.length_c   1.000
_cell.angle_alpha   90.00
_cell.angle_beta   90.00
_cell.angle_gamma   90.00
#
_symmetry.space_group_name_H-M   'P 1'
#
loop_
_entity.id
_entity.type
_entity.pdbx_description
1 polymer ?
#
loop_
_entity_poly.entity_id
_entity_poly.type
_entity_poly.pdbx_seq_one_letter_code
_entity_poly.pdbx_strand_id
1 'polypeptide(L)'
;MTAAAFDRILAELDPDRERAGERYEFIRQKLMKFFQWRGCPAPEDYTDRTIDRVARRLEEGAEVQGRDPYLFFHGTAINVLREHWKESERHGVDALDDLAPSKTPAEDPLEMRTRQEERLDHEVKLECLNECVRSLPSEQIEMIQQYHQHDGGAKIEQRKKLAAQLNIPLNALRIRTYRIRQELEACILNCTRRLQKA
;
A
#
# COMPACT_ATOMS: atom_id res chain seq x y z
N MET A 1 -1.56 -21.51 12.13
CA MET A 1 -2.98 -21.06 12.01
C MET A 1 -3.93 -22.19 12.32
N THR A 2 -5.05 -21.95 13.07
CA THR A 2 -6.11 -22.93 13.33
C THR A 2 -7.16 -22.91 12.21
N ALA A 3 -7.97 -24.02 12.06
CA ALA A 3 -9.06 -24.03 11.09
C ALA A 3 -10.10 -22.91 11.35
N ALA A 4 -10.42 -22.65 12.62
CA ALA A 4 -11.34 -21.57 13.00
C ALA A 4 -10.79 -20.17 12.63
N ALA A 5 -9.50 -19.93 12.81
CA ALA A 5 -8.84 -18.67 12.41
C ALA A 5 -8.84 -18.48 10.89
N PHE A 6 -8.67 -19.58 10.13
CA PHE A 6 -8.75 -19.57 8.68
C PHE A 6 -10.17 -19.27 8.18
N ASP A 7 -11.19 -19.94 8.76
CA ASP A 7 -12.58 -19.68 8.41
C ASP A 7 -12.98 -18.22 8.70
N ARG A 8 -12.42 -17.62 9.74
CA ARG A 8 -12.64 -16.20 10.05
C ARG A 8 -12.02 -15.28 9.01
N ILE A 9 -10.79 -15.57 8.56
CA ILE A 9 -10.18 -14.82 7.44
C ILE A 9 -11.08 -14.88 6.20
N LEU A 10 -11.55 -16.09 5.83
CA LEU A 10 -12.41 -16.24 4.66
C LEU A 10 -13.71 -15.45 4.79
N ALA A 11 -14.34 -15.45 5.95
CA ALA A 11 -15.57 -14.69 6.21
C ALA A 11 -15.38 -13.17 6.07
N GLU A 12 -14.21 -12.65 6.41
CA GLU A 12 -13.86 -11.22 6.23
C GLU A 12 -13.57 -10.86 4.77
N LEU A 13 -13.12 -11.83 3.97
CA LEU A 13 -12.79 -11.60 2.56
C LEU A 13 -14.01 -11.57 1.65
N ASP A 14 -14.93 -12.51 1.82
CA ASP A 14 -16.20 -12.58 1.06
C ASP A 14 -17.22 -13.45 1.78
N PRO A 15 -18.53 -13.10 1.74
CA PRO A 15 -19.60 -13.98 2.25
C PRO A 15 -19.70 -15.32 1.54
N ASP A 16 -19.33 -15.37 0.26
CA ASP A 16 -19.25 -16.60 -0.53
C ASP A 16 -17.90 -17.27 -0.31
N ARG A 17 -17.93 -18.54 0.17
CA ARG A 17 -16.71 -19.28 0.55
C ARG A 17 -15.77 -19.55 -0.63
N GLU A 18 -16.29 -19.77 -1.82
CA GLU A 18 -15.48 -20.05 -3.02
C GLU A 18 -14.74 -18.77 -3.45
N ARG A 19 -15.44 -17.64 -3.53
CA ARG A 19 -14.85 -16.33 -3.81
C ARG A 19 -13.87 -15.89 -2.71
N ALA A 20 -14.17 -16.18 -1.46
CA ALA A 20 -13.26 -15.92 -0.34
C ALA A 20 -11.95 -16.70 -0.51
N GLY A 21 -12.02 -17.96 -0.93
CA GLY A 21 -10.86 -18.79 -1.24
C GLY A 21 -10.01 -18.21 -2.38
N GLU A 22 -10.64 -17.80 -3.48
CA GLU A 22 -9.95 -17.14 -4.60
C GLU A 22 -9.24 -15.84 -4.17
N ARG A 23 -9.92 -15.02 -3.37
CA ARG A 23 -9.34 -13.77 -2.83
C ARG A 23 -8.18 -14.05 -1.88
N TYR A 24 -8.29 -15.07 -1.05
CA TYR A 24 -7.21 -15.49 -0.16
C TYR A 24 -5.96 -15.90 -0.95
N GLU A 25 -6.11 -16.76 -1.95
CA GLU A 25 -5.00 -17.19 -2.80
C GLU A 25 -4.37 -16.01 -3.55
N PHE A 26 -5.18 -15.08 -4.06
CA PHE A 26 -4.68 -13.88 -4.70
C PHE A 26 -3.86 -13.00 -3.74
N ILE A 27 -4.35 -12.80 -2.51
CA ILE A 27 -3.64 -12.05 -1.46
C ILE A 27 -2.34 -12.75 -1.11
N ARG A 28 -2.37 -14.08 -0.90
CA ARG A 28 -1.19 -14.88 -0.58
C ARG A 28 -0.10 -14.77 -1.65
N GLN A 29 -0.47 -14.86 -2.92
CA GLN A 29 0.47 -14.68 -4.03
C GLN A 29 1.06 -13.28 -4.09
N LYS A 30 0.27 -12.24 -3.85
CA LYS A 30 0.76 -10.86 -3.78
C LYS A 30 1.75 -10.66 -2.62
N LEU A 31 1.46 -11.20 -1.44
CA LEU A 31 2.35 -11.14 -0.29
C LEU A 31 3.67 -11.87 -0.56
N MET A 32 3.62 -13.04 -1.19
CA MET A 32 4.81 -13.80 -1.56
C MET A 32 5.72 -12.98 -2.49
N LYS A 33 5.15 -12.37 -3.55
CA LYS A 33 5.88 -11.47 -4.45
C LYS A 33 6.42 -10.24 -3.72
N PHE A 34 5.65 -9.67 -2.78
CA PHE A 34 6.08 -8.55 -1.95
C PHE A 34 7.36 -8.86 -1.19
N PHE A 35 7.45 -10.00 -0.50
CA PHE A 35 8.65 -10.41 0.23
C PHE A 35 9.80 -10.84 -0.68
N GLN A 36 9.49 -11.52 -1.80
CA GLN A 36 10.49 -11.94 -2.78
C GLN A 36 11.22 -10.74 -3.39
N TRP A 37 10.49 -9.70 -3.81
CA TRP A 37 11.10 -8.50 -4.39
C TRP A 37 11.92 -7.67 -3.41
N ARG A 38 11.75 -7.90 -2.12
CA ARG A 38 12.50 -7.24 -1.05
C ARG A 38 13.67 -8.07 -0.53
N GLY A 39 13.97 -9.17 -1.22
CA GLY A 39 15.12 -10.01 -0.91
C GLY A 39 15.00 -10.78 0.38
N CYS A 40 13.78 -11.03 0.88
CA CYS A 40 13.60 -11.89 2.05
C CYS A 40 14.03 -13.32 1.71
N PRO A 41 14.85 -14.00 2.55
CA PRO A 41 15.43 -15.30 2.24
C PRO A 41 14.39 -16.43 2.14
N ALA A 42 13.26 -16.30 2.82
CA ALA A 42 12.17 -17.27 2.83
C ALA A 42 10.80 -16.55 2.65
N PRO A 43 10.45 -16.09 1.45
CA PRO A 43 9.23 -15.31 1.22
C PRO A 43 7.95 -16.02 1.67
N GLU A 44 7.91 -17.35 1.61
CA GLU A 44 6.79 -18.17 2.07
C GLU A 44 6.59 -18.04 3.58
N ASP A 45 7.65 -18.17 4.36
CA ASP A 45 7.59 -18.07 5.84
C ASP A 45 7.12 -16.69 6.30
N TYR A 46 7.59 -15.62 5.64
CA TYR A 46 7.14 -14.25 5.93
C TYR A 46 5.69 -14.02 5.52
N THR A 47 5.24 -14.65 4.44
CA THR A 47 3.84 -14.63 4.00
C THR A 47 2.96 -15.33 5.04
N ASP A 48 3.33 -16.53 5.45
CA ASP A 48 2.58 -17.33 6.44
C ASP A 48 2.57 -16.61 7.80
N ARG A 49 3.71 -16.04 8.24
CA ARG A 49 3.79 -15.20 9.45
C ARG A 49 2.87 -13.97 9.37
N THR A 50 2.74 -13.37 8.20
CA THR A 50 1.83 -12.25 7.97
C THR A 50 0.38 -12.68 8.11
N ILE A 51 -0.01 -13.79 7.48
CA ILE A 51 -1.35 -14.35 7.53
C ILE A 51 -1.72 -14.77 8.96
N ASP A 52 -0.82 -15.44 9.69
CA ASP A 52 -1.02 -15.81 11.09
C ASP A 52 -1.23 -14.59 11.99
N ARG A 53 -0.52 -13.49 11.73
CA ARG A 53 -0.69 -12.24 12.47
C ARG A 53 -2.03 -11.56 12.16
N VAL A 54 -2.45 -11.57 10.91
CA VAL A 54 -3.78 -11.09 10.49
C VAL A 54 -4.87 -11.92 11.18
N ALA A 55 -4.76 -13.25 11.14
CA ALA A 55 -5.70 -14.15 11.81
C ALA A 55 -5.88 -13.83 13.30
N ARG A 56 -4.77 -13.66 14.01
CA ARG A 56 -4.78 -13.30 15.44
C ARG A 56 -5.47 -11.95 15.70
N ARG A 57 -5.21 -10.96 14.87
CA ARG A 57 -5.83 -9.64 15.02
C ARG A 57 -7.34 -9.68 14.77
N LEU A 58 -7.80 -10.50 13.83
CA LEU A 58 -9.22 -10.74 13.60
C LEU A 58 -9.86 -11.46 14.80
N GLU A 59 -9.13 -12.38 15.46
CA GLU A 59 -9.58 -13.01 16.71
C GLU A 59 -9.67 -11.99 17.85
N GLU A 60 -8.80 -11.00 17.90
CA GLU A 60 -8.80 -9.89 18.87
C GLU A 60 -9.87 -8.83 18.57
N GLY A 61 -10.68 -9.00 17.51
CA GLY A 61 -11.79 -8.11 17.16
C GLY A 61 -11.43 -7.01 16.18
N ALA A 62 -10.28 -7.10 15.50
CA ALA A 62 -10.02 -6.21 14.37
C ALA A 62 -10.95 -6.57 13.19
N GLU A 63 -11.34 -5.56 12.42
CA GLU A 63 -12.14 -5.71 11.21
C GLU A 63 -11.31 -5.34 9.97
N VAL A 64 -11.52 -6.05 8.87
CA VAL A 64 -10.94 -5.68 7.57
C VAL A 64 -11.71 -4.48 7.02
N GLN A 65 -11.22 -3.28 7.34
CA GLN A 65 -11.85 -2.03 6.89
C GLN A 65 -11.33 -1.62 5.51
N GLY A 66 -12.24 -1.18 4.65
CA GLY A 66 -11.94 -0.69 3.31
C GLY A 66 -12.49 -1.60 2.20
N ARG A 67 -12.43 -1.12 0.95
CA ARG A 67 -12.90 -1.88 -0.22
C ARG A 67 -11.94 -2.98 -0.66
N ASP A 68 -10.65 -2.82 -0.37
CA ASP A 68 -9.62 -3.78 -0.74
C ASP A 68 -9.04 -4.45 0.51
N PRO A 69 -9.45 -5.71 0.80
CA PRO A 69 -8.92 -6.47 1.92
C PRO A 69 -7.38 -6.63 1.90
N TYR A 70 -6.78 -6.63 0.70
CA TYR A 70 -5.33 -6.74 0.54
C TYR A 70 -4.57 -5.69 1.34
N LEU A 71 -5.08 -4.46 1.46
CA LEU A 71 -4.41 -3.38 2.20
C LEU A 71 -4.19 -3.70 3.67
N PHE A 72 -5.14 -4.41 4.31
CA PHE A 72 -5.00 -4.83 5.70
C PHE A 72 -3.86 -5.85 5.86
N PHE A 73 -3.78 -6.83 4.94
CA PHE A 73 -2.69 -7.80 4.90
C PHE A 73 -1.35 -7.13 4.58
N HIS A 74 -1.33 -6.21 3.62
CA HIS A 74 -0.13 -5.49 3.21
C HIS A 74 0.44 -4.62 4.34
N GLY A 75 -0.40 -3.92 5.11
CA GLY A 75 0.03 -3.16 6.30
C GLY A 75 0.72 -4.07 7.33
N THR A 76 0.16 -5.27 7.56
CA THR A 76 0.78 -6.27 8.44
C THR A 76 2.10 -6.79 7.86
N ALA A 77 2.18 -7.03 6.54
CA ALA A 77 3.40 -7.49 5.86
C ALA A 77 4.54 -6.48 5.97
N ILE A 78 4.25 -5.18 5.88
CA ILE A 78 5.24 -4.12 6.10
C ILE A 78 5.84 -4.19 7.50
N ASN A 79 5.02 -4.43 8.53
CA ASN A 79 5.52 -4.55 9.90
C ASN A 79 6.39 -5.80 10.06
N VAL A 80 5.99 -6.93 9.48
CA VAL A 80 6.81 -8.16 9.44
C VAL A 80 8.15 -7.93 8.74
N LEU A 81 8.16 -7.19 7.62
CA LEU A 81 9.38 -6.84 6.90
C LEU A 81 10.30 -5.93 7.72
N ARG A 82 9.76 -4.92 8.39
CA ARG A 82 10.54 -4.01 9.27
C ARG A 82 11.17 -4.76 10.44
N GLU A 83 10.46 -5.73 11.02
CA GLU A 83 11.00 -6.61 12.04
C GLU A 83 12.16 -7.45 11.51
N HIS A 84 12.00 -8.05 10.32
CA HIS A 84 13.07 -8.79 9.65
C HIS A 84 14.34 -7.95 9.47
N TRP A 85 14.21 -6.71 8.99
CA TRP A 85 15.37 -5.83 8.84
C TRP A 85 16.07 -5.55 10.17
N LYS A 86 15.29 -5.29 11.24
CA LYS A 86 15.86 -5.09 12.59
C LYS A 86 16.56 -6.33 13.14
N GLU A 87 16.03 -7.52 12.84
CA GLU A 87 16.64 -8.80 13.23
C GLU A 87 17.95 -9.04 12.45
N SER A 88 17.93 -8.81 11.12
CA SER A 88 19.13 -8.91 10.25
C SER A 88 20.26 -8.00 10.69
N GLU A 89 19.95 -6.76 11.10
CA GLU A 89 20.98 -5.84 11.62
C GLU A 89 21.62 -6.34 12.91
N ARG A 90 20.84 -6.90 13.82
CA ARG A 90 21.38 -7.45 15.07
C ARG A 90 22.30 -8.63 14.84
N HIS A 91 21.99 -9.49 13.85
CA HIS A 91 22.81 -10.64 13.49
C HIS A 91 23.95 -10.30 12.52
N GLY A 92 23.80 -9.22 11.72
CA GLY A 92 24.83 -8.77 10.77
C GLY A 92 26.04 -8.10 11.43
N VAL A 93 25.90 -7.59 12.66
CA VAL A 93 27.01 -7.02 13.43
C VAL A 93 27.97 -8.10 13.89
N ASP A 94 27.49 -9.33 14.14
CA ASP A 94 28.34 -10.45 14.59
C ASP A 94 29.08 -11.14 13.42
N ALA A 95 28.69 -10.91 12.15
CA ALA A 95 29.24 -11.59 10.97
C ALA A 95 30.28 -10.77 10.18
N LEU A 96 30.57 -9.53 10.58
CA LEU A 96 31.42 -8.59 9.81
C LEU A 96 32.92 -8.69 10.11
N ASP A 97 33.35 -9.57 11.03
CA ASP A 97 34.73 -9.68 11.41
C ASP A 97 35.61 -10.56 10.45
N ASP A 98 34.99 -11.26 9.47
CA ASP A 98 35.68 -12.23 8.61
C ASP A 98 35.66 -11.92 7.09
N LEU A 99 35.16 -10.78 6.62
CA LEU A 99 35.12 -10.48 5.19
C LEU A 99 36.16 -9.45 4.77
N ALA A 100 37.07 -9.86 3.86
CA ALA A 100 38.04 -8.99 3.19
C ALA A 100 37.32 -7.78 2.53
N PRO A 101 37.93 -6.56 2.55
CA PRO A 101 37.33 -5.36 2.05
C PRO A 101 37.06 -5.45 0.53
N SER A 102 35.79 -5.48 0.14
CA SER A 102 35.36 -5.33 -1.25
C SER A 102 35.73 -3.94 -1.75
N LYS A 103 36.33 -3.85 -2.95
CA LYS A 103 36.76 -2.58 -3.59
C LYS A 103 35.65 -1.71 -4.17
N THR A 104 34.39 -2.06 -3.99
CA THR A 104 33.25 -1.17 -4.30
C THR A 104 32.91 -0.36 -3.06
N PRO A 105 32.70 0.98 -3.18
CA PRO A 105 32.18 1.76 -2.06
C PRO A 105 30.87 1.12 -1.64
N ALA A 106 30.87 0.43 -0.50
CA ALA A 106 29.62 -0.08 0.07
C ALA A 106 28.77 1.15 0.39
N GLU A 107 27.59 1.25 -0.22
CA GLU A 107 26.60 2.23 0.22
C GLU A 107 26.39 2.05 1.73
N ASP A 108 26.31 3.17 2.45
CA ASP A 108 26.08 3.14 3.90
C ASP A 108 24.80 2.31 4.17
N PRO A 109 24.88 1.25 4.98
CA PRO A 109 23.72 0.42 5.32
C PRO A 109 22.54 1.23 5.86
N LEU A 110 22.81 2.35 6.55
CA LEU A 110 21.81 3.26 7.06
C LEU A 110 21.10 4.01 5.91
N GLU A 111 21.84 4.48 4.90
CA GLU A 111 21.26 5.13 3.72
C GLU A 111 20.42 4.15 2.88
N MET A 112 20.90 2.93 2.67
CA MET A 112 20.14 1.87 1.99
C MET A 112 18.80 1.60 2.70
N ARG A 113 18.82 1.51 4.01
CA ARG A 113 17.62 1.29 4.81
C ARG A 113 16.65 2.45 4.71
N THR A 114 17.13 3.68 4.85
CA THR A 114 16.29 4.88 4.72
C THR A 114 15.60 4.92 3.35
N ARG A 115 16.32 4.64 2.27
CA ARG A 115 15.74 4.55 0.91
C ARG A 115 14.71 3.43 0.78
N GLN A 116 14.93 2.29 1.44
CA GLN A 116 13.95 1.18 1.43
C GLN A 116 12.68 1.56 2.19
N GLU A 117 12.80 2.20 3.34
CA GLU A 117 11.66 2.70 4.11
C GLU A 117 10.87 3.77 3.34
N GLU A 118 11.55 4.73 2.69
CA GLU A 118 10.93 5.73 1.84
C GLU A 118 10.16 5.12 0.66
N ARG A 119 10.74 4.08 0.02
CA ARG A 119 10.05 3.35 -1.06
C ARG A 119 8.80 2.65 -0.55
N LEU A 120 8.86 1.99 0.60
CA LEU A 120 7.70 1.34 1.20
C LEU A 120 6.61 2.35 1.55
N ASP A 121 6.97 3.46 2.15
CA ASP A 121 6.01 4.51 2.48
C ASP A 121 5.38 5.13 1.22
N HIS A 122 6.14 5.22 0.13
CA HIS A 122 5.62 5.66 -1.16
C HIS A 122 4.64 4.64 -1.76
N GLU A 123 4.97 3.35 -1.74
CA GLU A 123 4.07 2.28 -2.21
C GLU A 123 2.76 2.25 -1.42
N VAL A 124 2.82 2.37 -0.11
CA VAL A 124 1.62 2.46 0.76
C VAL A 124 0.76 3.65 0.36
N LYS A 125 1.37 4.82 0.14
CA LYS A 125 0.63 6.01 -0.28
C LYS A 125 -0.02 5.83 -1.65
N LEU A 126 0.66 5.17 -2.61
CA LEU A 126 0.10 4.87 -3.92
C LEU A 126 -1.08 3.89 -3.85
N GLU A 127 -0.98 2.85 -3.03
CA GLU A 127 -2.09 1.92 -2.82
C GLU A 127 -3.29 2.59 -2.16
N CYS A 128 -3.06 3.39 -1.13
CA CYS A 128 -4.09 4.20 -0.50
C CYS A 128 -4.71 5.21 -1.48
N LEU A 129 -3.91 5.85 -2.34
CA LEU A 129 -4.42 6.73 -3.39
C LEU A 129 -5.35 5.98 -4.35
N ASN A 130 -4.94 4.80 -4.82
CA ASN A 130 -5.75 3.98 -5.71
C ASN A 130 -7.10 3.60 -5.09
N GLU A 131 -7.11 3.20 -3.81
CA GLU A 131 -8.35 2.92 -3.09
C GLU A 131 -9.23 4.16 -2.96
N CYS A 132 -8.65 5.29 -2.57
CA CYS A 132 -9.36 6.55 -2.39
C CYS A 132 -9.94 7.07 -3.72
N VAL A 133 -9.20 6.95 -4.83
CA VAL A 133 -9.70 7.33 -6.16
C VAL A 133 -10.88 6.43 -6.56
N ARG A 134 -10.82 5.13 -6.32
CA ARG A 134 -11.95 4.21 -6.60
C ARG A 134 -13.20 4.52 -5.77
N SER A 135 -13.06 5.20 -4.64
CA SER A 135 -14.19 5.61 -3.80
C SER A 135 -14.89 6.87 -4.29
N LEU A 136 -14.28 7.64 -5.20
CA LEU A 136 -14.89 8.83 -5.79
C LEU A 136 -15.96 8.47 -6.82
N PRO A 137 -16.97 9.34 -7.02
CA PRO A 137 -17.88 9.25 -8.16
C PRO A 137 -17.11 9.28 -9.49
N SER A 138 -17.59 8.53 -10.49
CA SER A 138 -16.95 8.44 -11.82
C SER A 138 -16.71 9.80 -12.48
N GLU A 139 -17.66 10.73 -12.37
CA GLU A 139 -17.53 12.09 -12.88
C GLU A 139 -16.37 12.87 -12.23
N GLN A 140 -16.14 12.67 -10.94
CA GLN A 140 -15.03 13.30 -10.23
C GLN A 140 -13.68 12.67 -10.60
N ILE A 141 -13.63 11.36 -10.81
CA ILE A 141 -12.43 10.66 -11.30
C ILE A 141 -12.05 11.22 -12.67
N GLU A 142 -12.99 11.27 -13.59
CA GLU A 142 -12.75 11.78 -14.94
C GLU A 142 -12.30 13.25 -14.92
N MET A 143 -12.98 14.09 -14.13
CA MET A 143 -12.63 15.51 -13.97
C MET A 143 -11.20 15.69 -13.45
N ILE A 144 -10.77 14.97 -12.40
CA ILE A 144 -9.45 15.12 -11.82
C ILE A 144 -8.35 14.60 -12.75
N GLN A 145 -8.61 13.50 -13.48
CA GLN A 145 -7.70 12.96 -14.47
C GLN A 145 -7.48 13.93 -15.62
N GLN A 146 -8.55 14.43 -16.24
CA GLN A 146 -8.46 15.41 -17.33
C GLN A 146 -7.82 16.73 -16.90
N TYR A 147 -8.06 17.16 -15.67
CA TYR A 147 -7.46 18.37 -15.11
C TYR A 147 -5.94 18.30 -14.97
N HIS A 148 -5.40 17.09 -14.77
CA HIS A 148 -3.96 16.83 -14.56
C HIS A 148 -3.27 16.16 -15.74
N GLN A 149 -3.96 15.94 -16.85
CA GLN A 149 -3.48 15.14 -18.00
C GLN A 149 -2.24 15.73 -18.70
N HIS A 150 -2.02 17.04 -18.63
CA HIS A 150 -0.94 17.73 -19.33
C HIS A 150 -0.09 18.56 -18.38
N ASP A 151 1.14 18.86 -18.81
CA ASP A 151 2.07 19.75 -18.11
C ASP A 151 2.35 21.05 -18.91
N GLY A 152 2.91 22.07 -18.24
CA GLY A 152 3.27 23.33 -18.86
C GLY A 152 2.11 24.12 -19.47
N GLY A 153 2.34 24.75 -20.62
CA GLY A 153 1.34 25.59 -21.30
C GLY A 153 0.10 24.84 -21.79
N ALA A 154 0.24 23.58 -22.21
CA ALA A 154 -0.86 22.73 -22.63
C ALA A 154 -1.89 22.50 -21.50
N LYS A 155 -1.45 22.54 -20.26
CA LYS A 155 -2.30 22.40 -19.06
C LYS A 155 -3.33 23.54 -18.95
N ILE A 156 -2.96 24.75 -19.33
CA ILE A 156 -3.86 25.91 -19.26
C ILE A 156 -4.99 25.76 -20.28
N GLU A 157 -4.65 25.42 -21.53
CA GLU A 157 -5.65 25.22 -22.59
C GLU A 157 -6.56 24.04 -22.33
N GLN A 158 -6.02 22.93 -21.83
CA GLN A 158 -6.83 21.78 -21.44
C GLN A 158 -7.86 22.14 -20.36
N ARG A 159 -7.46 22.90 -19.35
CA ARG A 159 -8.38 23.35 -18.28
C ARG A 159 -9.47 24.27 -18.78
N LYS A 160 -9.18 25.14 -19.74
CA LYS A 160 -10.20 25.97 -20.42
C LYS A 160 -11.19 25.11 -21.19
N LYS A 161 -10.69 24.13 -21.97
CA LYS A 161 -11.52 23.19 -22.71
C LYS A 161 -12.42 22.38 -21.77
N LEU A 162 -11.87 21.84 -20.70
CA LEU A 162 -12.61 21.08 -19.70
C LEU A 162 -13.69 21.94 -19.02
N ALA A 163 -13.40 23.19 -18.67
CA ALA A 163 -14.39 24.11 -18.11
C ALA A 163 -15.53 24.39 -19.08
N ALA A 164 -15.21 24.58 -20.37
CA ALA A 164 -16.21 24.77 -21.42
C ALA A 164 -17.07 23.51 -21.63
N GLN A 165 -16.48 22.31 -21.65
CA GLN A 165 -17.19 21.03 -21.77
C GLN A 165 -18.17 20.82 -20.61
N LEU A 166 -17.77 21.19 -19.39
CA LEU A 166 -18.60 21.09 -18.18
C LEU A 166 -19.58 22.27 -18.02
N ASN A 167 -19.56 23.22 -18.95
CA ASN A 167 -20.35 24.45 -18.92
C ASN A 167 -20.25 25.21 -17.58
N ILE A 168 -19.02 25.34 -17.06
CA ILE A 168 -18.73 26.04 -15.81
C ILE A 168 -17.59 27.05 -15.99
N PRO A 169 -17.54 28.14 -15.22
CA PRO A 169 -16.40 29.05 -15.19
C PRO A 169 -15.11 28.32 -14.78
N LEU A 170 -13.97 28.72 -15.36
CA LEU A 170 -12.66 28.14 -15.04
C LEU A 170 -12.35 28.19 -13.53
N ASN A 171 -12.78 29.25 -12.85
CA ASN A 171 -12.60 29.35 -11.41
C ASN A 171 -13.44 28.31 -10.63
N ALA A 172 -14.65 28.03 -11.08
CA ALA A 172 -15.46 26.96 -10.50
C ALA A 172 -14.82 25.57 -10.68
N LEU A 173 -14.22 25.30 -11.85
CA LEU A 173 -13.44 24.08 -12.10
C LEU A 173 -12.26 23.97 -11.10
N ARG A 174 -11.50 25.05 -10.88
CA ARG A 174 -10.39 25.07 -9.92
C ARG A 174 -10.87 24.76 -8.50
N ILE A 175 -11.99 25.34 -8.07
CA ILE A 175 -12.55 25.10 -6.74
C ILE A 175 -13.01 23.64 -6.60
N ARG A 176 -13.70 23.09 -7.61
CA ARG A 176 -14.14 21.69 -7.60
C ARG A 176 -12.94 20.71 -7.51
N THR A 177 -11.95 20.89 -8.35
CA THR A 177 -10.74 20.04 -8.32
C THR A 177 -9.93 20.19 -7.05
N TYR A 178 -9.91 21.40 -6.46
CA TYR A 178 -9.30 21.61 -5.15
C TYR A 178 -10.02 20.81 -4.04
N ARG A 179 -11.34 20.81 -4.01
CA ARG A 179 -12.13 20.05 -3.03
C ARG A 179 -11.91 18.54 -3.17
N ILE A 180 -11.91 18.01 -4.41
CA ILE A 180 -11.59 16.59 -4.66
C ILE A 180 -10.21 16.25 -4.12
N ARG A 181 -9.21 17.10 -4.32
CA ARG A 181 -7.86 16.87 -3.78
C ARG A 181 -7.84 16.86 -2.26
N GLN A 182 -8.56 17.76 -1.59
CA GLN A 182 -8.67 17.77 -0.12
C GLN A 182 -9.35 16.49 0.41
N GLU A 183 -10.39 16.01 -0.27
CA GLU A 183 -11.04 14.74 0.05
C GLU A 183 -10.08 13.55 -0.12
N LEU A 184 -9.31 13.52 -1.21
CA LEU A 184 -8.29 12.50 -1.45
C LEU A 184 -7.17 12.55 -0.41
N GLU A 185 -6.65 13.72 -0.08
CA GLU A 185 -5.62 13.89 0.95
C GLU A 185 -6.10 13.37 2.32
N ALA A 186 -7.31 13.72 2.73
CA ALA A 186 -7.89 13.23 3.98
C ALA A 186 -8.08 11.70 3.96
N CYS A 187 -8.57 11.16 2.84
CA CYS A 187 -8.73 9.72 2.65
C CYS A 187 -7.39 8.98 2.74
N ILE A 188 -6.36 9.46 2.02
CA ILE A 188 -5.02 8.86 2.02
C ILE A 188 -4.41 8.88 3.43
N LEU A 189 -4.51 10.01 4.14
CA LEU A 189 -4.02 10.11 5.52
C LEU A 189 -4.70 9.12 6.46
N ASN A 190 -6.00 8.92 6.31
CA ASN A 190 -6.73 7.94 7.12
C ASN A 190 -6.35 6.50 6.74
N CYS A 191 -6.20 6.20 5.45
CA CYS A 191 -5.77 4.91 4.95
C CYS A 191 -4.36 4.56 5.46
N THR A 192 -3.39 5.46 5.30
CA THR A 192 -2.00 5.23 5.75
C THR A 192 -1.90 5.04 7.26
N ARG A 193 -2.66 5.81 8.07
CA ARG A 193 -2.71 5.61 9.52
C ARG A 193 -3.26 4.24 9.92
N ARG A 194 -4.27 3.73 9.20
CA ARG A 194 -4.80 2.38 9.44
C ARG A 194 -3.75 1.32 9.18
N LEU A 195 -3.01 1.45 8.07
CA LEU A 195 -1.98 0.48 7.69
C LEU A 195 -0.77 0.51 8.64
N GLN A 196 -0.42 1.66 9.20
CA GLN A 196 0.64 1.76 10.20
C GLN A 196 0.28 1.11 11.54
N LYS A 197 -1.02 1.00 11.86
CA LYS A 197 -1.52 0.33 13.07
C LYS A 197 -1.80 -1.16 12.83
N ALA A 198 -1.82 -1.60 11.57
CA ALA A 198 -2.00 -2.99 11.17
C ALA A 198 -0.70 -3.79 11.27
#